data_1c60ba92e7dd53b55e8edcd488e2fa65
#
_entry.id   1c60ba92e7dd53b55e8edcd488e2fa65
#
_cell.length_a   1.000
_cell.length_b   1.000
_cell.length_c   1.000
_cell.angle_alpha   90.00
_cell.angle_beta   90.00
_cell.angle_gamma   90.00
#
_symmetry.space_group_name_H-M   'P 1'
#
loop_
_entity.id
_entity.type
_entity.pdbx_description
1 polymer ?
#
loop_
_entity_poly.entity_id
_entity_poly.type
_entity_poly.pdbx_seq_one_letter_code
_entity_poly.pdbx_strand_id
1 'polypeptide(L)'
;MIGTSPYPQPYVPPFKKSPGVTPAVQISTDSNGVDPNLVPKEATLPRYVNYLADYSGCGHWRILWPEGVINATGAGMSQSTTAMVTNPVWYTGVKCIKLQRQASSQQKQFVKFLKSIQQEYGFKIIYEVDDVVFKEVIPDYNKFKFAFDTDEIRQNCIDIVNMVDEVTVTCDFMRRLYTEKTGQENITVIPNFVPEWWMGHLFNEHKIKRSFNKNRKKPRILYTGSGAHYDVDNKTGGKDDLSEVRDFIRKTVDKYQWIFVGAFPPQLVDLVQQHKIEFYPWQNLLNYPKFIASINAQLMVAPLQVNDFNKAKSDIKFIEACVLGIPCLCQDIDTYNTAPQSLKFSTPEEFEYKIRSILDYTNRNNYYTNIKKLRHIGEKRFLELDGNIGAHLEALNTPYGSDERKLLREWN
;
A
#
# COMPACT_ATOMS: atom_id res chain seq x y z
N MET A 1 -20.59 -23.45 20.76
CA MET A 1 -19.49 -24.09 20.00
C MET A 1 -18.79 -22.96 19.26
N ILE A 2 -17.59 -22.58 19.69
CA ILE A 2 -16.79 -21.48 19.11
C ILE A 2 -16.08 -22.09 17.91
N GLY A 3 -16.43 -21.61 16.71
CA GLY A 3 -15.84 -22.07 15.46
C GLY A 3 -14.37 -21.64 15.36
N THR A 4 -13.47 -22.58 15.18
CA THR A 4 -12.05 -22.37 14.91
C THR A 4 -11.90 -21.77 13.52
N SER A 5 -11.19 -20.63 13.43
CA SER A 5 -10.82 -19.97 12.16
C SER A 5 -10.03 -20.93 11.25
N PRO A 6 -10.36 -21.03 9.94
CA PRO A 6 -9.66 -21.93 9.01
C PRO A 6 -8.30 -21.38 8.50
N TYR A 7 -7.77 -20.29 9.07
CA TYR A 7 -6.48 -19.75 8.67
C TYR A 7 -5.37 -20.19 9.62
N PRO A 8 -4.23 -20.71 9.12
CA PRO A 8 -3.09 -21.03 9.95
C PRO A 8 -2.52 -19.75 10.60
N GLN A 9 -2.24 -19.82 11.89
CA GLN A 9 -1.61 -18.75 12.66
C GLN A 9 -0.26 -18.36 12.01
N PRO A 10 0.10 -17.08 11.95
CA PRO A 10 1.37 -16.65 11.36
C PRO A 10 2.54 -17.20 12.19
N TYR A 11 3.46 -17.87 11.51
CA TYR A 11 4.74 -18.29 12.09
C TYR A 11 5.59 -17.06 12.38
N VAL A 12 5.88 -16.79 13.65
CA VAL A 12 6.85 -15.80 14.09
C VAL A 12 8.21 -16.51 14.22
N PRO A 13 9.20 -16.18 13.37
CA PRO A 13 10.52 -16.79 13.51
C PRO A 13 11.18 -16.32 14.82
N PRO A 14 11.91 -17.21 15.54
CA PRO A 14 12.62 -16.82 16.73
C PRO A 14 13.71 -15.81 16.39
N PHE A 15 13.69 -14.64 17.03
CA PHE A 15 14.74 -13.65 16.92
C PHE A 15 16.06 -14.24 17.42
N LYS A 16 17.08 -14.28 16.58
CA LYS A 16 18.46 -14.53 17.04
C LYS A 16 18.88 -13.35 17.93
N LYS A 17 19.19 -13.64 19.18
CA LYS A 17 19.75 -12.64 20.11
C LYS A 17 21.03 -12.07 19.52
N SER A 18 21.04 -10.77 19.27
CA SER A 18 22.28 -10.03 19.04
C SER A 18 23.08 -9.99 20.34
N PRO A 19 24.40 -10.20 20.33
CA PRO A 19 25.21 -10.07 21.52
C PRO A 19 25.39 -8.58 21.84
N GLY A 20 24.99 -8.16 23.04
CA GLY A 20 25.34 -6.85 23.57
C GLY A 20 24.21 -5.96 24.09
N VAL A 21 23.13 -6.52 24.62
CA VAL A 21 22.14 -5.70 25.38
C VAL A 21 22.51 -5.79 26.86
N THR A 22 22.89 -4.67 27.45
CA THR A 22 23.12 -4.46 28.87
C THR A 22 21.85 -4.84 29.67
N PRO A 23 22.00 -5.45 30.87
CA PRO A 23 20.87 -5.99 31.62
C PRO A 23 19.91 -4.89 32.09
N ALA A 24 18.63 -5.24 32.06
CA ALA A 24 17.55 -4.39 32.57
C ALA A 24 17.84 -3.85 33.97
N VAL A 25 17.73 -2.54 34.13
CA VAL A 25 17.75 -1.87 35.44
C VAL A 25 16.56 -2.40 36.25
N GLN A 26 16.85 -3.07 37.36
CA GLN A 26 15.84 -3.39 38.36
C GLN A 26 15.32 -2.06 38.98
N ILE A 27 14.05 -1.79 38.77
CA ILE A 27 13.40 -0.67 39.46
C ILE A 27 13.21 -1.11 40.90
N SER A 28 13.98 -0.51 41.83
CA SER A 28 13.75 -0.66 43.24
C SER A 28 12.55 0.17 43.64
N THR A 29 11.63 -0.40 44.39
CA THR A 29 10.40 0.24 44.87
C THR A 29 10.64 1.01 46.19
N ASP A 30 11.76 1.69 46.34
CA ASP A 30 12.01 2.52 47.50
C ASP A 30 11.58 3.98 47.23
N SER A 31 10.48 4.37 47.84
CA SER A 31 9.88 5.69 47.83
C SER A 31 10.66 6.66 48.69
N ASN A 32 11.85 7.11 48.26
CA ASN A 32 12.53 8.25 48.90
C ASN A 32 13.13 9.17 47.84
N GLY A 33 12.49 10.31 47.64
CA GLY A 33 13.05 11.59 47.28
C GLY A 33 14.03 11.63 46.10
N VAL A 34 13.59 11.32 44.88
CA VAL A 34 14.33 11.76 43.70
C VAL A 34 13.97 13.22 43.45
N ASP A 35 14.95 14.11 43.53
CA ASP A 35 14.83 15.51 43.15
C ASP A 35 14.38 15.58 41.68
N PRO A 36 13.20 16.15 41.37
CA PRO A 36 12.68 16.22 39.99
C PRO A 36 13.55 17.08 39.07
N ASN A 37 14.57 17.80 39.60
CA ASN A 37 15.52 18.58 38.82
C ASN A 37 16.77 17.79 38.41
N LEU A 38 16.96 16.53 38.87
CA LEU A 38 18.07 15.67 38.56
C LEU A 38 17.78 14.64 37.46
N VAL A 39 16.57 14.61 36.93
CA VAL A 39 16.29 13.85 35.68
C VAL A 39 16.94 14.61 34.53
N PRO A 40 17.96 14.09 33.87
CA PRO A 40 18.42 14.72 32.63
C PRO A 40 17.17 14.88 31.73
N LYS A 41 16.96 16.07 31.19
CA LYS A 41 16.05 16.27 30.07
C LYS A 41 16.68 15.60 28.86
N GLU A 42 16.77 14.27 28.86
CA GLU A 42 16.94 13.53 27.63
C GLU A 42 15.77 13.93 26.75
N ALA A 43 16.09 14.48 25.58
CA ALA A 43 15.07 14.79 24.59
C ALA A 43 14.38 13.47 24.27
N THR A 44 13.23 13.22 24.91
CA THR A 44 12.47 12.01 24.68
C THR A 44 12.03 12.02 23.21
N LEU A 45 12.37 10.97 22.49
CA LEU A 45 11.96 10.81 21.09
C LEU A 45 10.44 11.01 20.98
N PRO A 46 9.96 11.71 19.94
CA PRO A 46 8.53 11.90 19.73
C PRO A 46 7.83 10.54 19.61
N ARG A 47 6.72 10.39 20.30
CA ARG A 47 5.93 9.16 20.32
C ARG A 47 4.74 9.27 19.36
N TYR A 48 4.59 8.27 18.46
CA TYR A 48 3.50 8.15 17.50
C TYR A 48 2.69 6.88 17.75
N VAL A 49 1.38 6.97 17.58
CA VAL A 49 0.46 5.84 17.76
C VAL A 49 -0.35 5.64 16.49
N ASN A 50 -0.35 4.44 15.95
CA ASN A 50 -1.08 4.10 14.73
C ASN A 50 -2.18 3.08 15.02
N TYR A 51 -3.40 3.38 14.60
CA TYR A 51 -4.54 2.46 14.67
C TYR A 51 -4.73 1.82 13.30
N LEU A 52 -4.34 0.56 13.18
CA LEU A 52 -4.40 -0.23 11.94
C LEU A 52 -5.84 -0.60 11.59
N ALA A 53 -6.17 -0.54 10.30
CA ALA A 53 -7.38 -1.17 9.77
C ALA A 53 -7.20 -2.66 9.56
N ASP A 54 -6.00 -3.09 9.13
CA ASP A 54 -5.66 -4.48 8.86
C ASP A 54 -4.14 -4.72 8.93
N TYR A 55 -3.76 -5.99 9.02
CA TYR A 55 -2.37 -6.45 8.92
C TYR A 55 -2.05 -6.99 7.51
N SER A 56 -2.84 -6.63 6.51
CA SER A 56 -2.62 -6.99 5.11
C SER A 56 -1.82 -5.94 4.34
N GLY A 57 -1.98 -5.87 3.02
CA GLY A 57 -1.25 -4.94 2.16
C GLY A 57 -1.33 -3.50 2.64
N CYS A 58 -2.54 -2.98 2.84
CA CYS A 58 -2.75 -1.58 3.20
C CYS A 58 -2.08 -1.22 4.52
N GLY A 59 -2.20 -2.07 5.56
CA GLY A 59 -1.55 -1.85 6.84
C GLY A 59 -0.03 -1.81 6.74
N HIS A 60 0.56 -2.70 5.90
CA HIS A 60 2.01 -2.71 5.70
C HIS A 60 2.50 -1.48 4.94
N TRP A 61 1.88 -1.16 3.80
CA TRP A 61 2.32 -0.04 2.95
C TRP A 61 2.18 1.32 3.63
N ARG A 62 1.11 1.50 4.41
CA ARG A 62 0.78 2.82 4.96
C ARG A 62 1.21 3.04 6.39
N ILE A 63 1.38 1.97 7.17
CA ILE A 63 1.63 2.05 8.61
C ILE A 63 2.89 1.29 9.02
N LEU A 64 2.91 -0.04 8.85
CA LEU A 64 3.93 -0.89 9.49
C LEU A 64 5.34 -0.68 8.91
N TRP A 65 5.47 -0.51 7.58
CA TRP A 65 6.78 -0.23 6.98
C TRP A 65 7.28 1.19 7.33
N PRO A 66 6.48 2.28 7.19
CA PRO A 66 6.89 3.58 7.70
C PRO A 66 7.26 3.57 9.19
N GLU A 67 6.47 2.89 10.03
CA GLU A 67 6.79 2.70 11.45
C GLU A 67 8.14 2.04 11.68
N GLY A 68 8.43 0.96 10.94
CA GLY A 68 9.71 0.26 11.01
C GLY A 68 10.90 1.16 10.66
N VAL A 69 10.77 1.99 9.62
CA VAL A 69 11.84 2.93 9.21
C VAL A 69 11.99 4.07 10.23
N ILE A 70 10.89 4.65 10.72
CA ILE A 70 10.91 5.70 11.76
C ILE A 70 11.64 5.19 13.02
N ASN A 71 11.30 3.98 13.47
CA ASN A 71 11.93 3.36 14.63
C ASN A 71 13.41 3.03 14.38
N ALA A 72 13.75 2.53 13.18
CA ALA A 72 15.12 2.16 12.82
C ALA A 72 16.06 3.38 12.70
N THR A 73 15.55 4.51 12.22
CA THR A 73 16.32 5.76 12.08
C THR A 73 16.44 6.54 13.37
N GLY A 74 15.69 6.19 14.42
CA GLY A 74 15.64 6.94 15.68
C GLY A 74 14.93 8.29 15.56
N ALA A 75 14.16 8.51 14.48
CA ALA A 75 13.40 9.74 14.28
C ALA A 75 12.18 9.88 15.21
N GLY A 76 11.77 8.78 15.84
CA GLY A 76 10.67 8.72 16.78
C GLY A 76 10.44 7.32 17.34
N MET A 77 9.49 7.20 18.26
CA MET A 77 8.97 5.94 18.79
C MET A 77 7.57 5.72 18.21
N SER A 78 7.45 4.94 17.16
CA SER A 78 6.17 4.63 16.51
C SER A 78 5.69 3.24 16.92
N GLN A 79 4.41 3.12 17.26
CA GLN A 79 3.78 1.86 17.64
C GLN A 79 2.39 1.70 17.06
N SER A 80 2.06 0.50 16.63
CA SER A 80 0.77 0.17 16.03
C SER A 80 -0.10 -0.69 16.94
N THR A 81 -1.42 -0.46 16.88
CA THR A 81 -2.42 -1.23 17.62
C THR A 81 -3.74 -1.31 16.84
N THR A 82 -4.54 -2.34 17.12
CA THR A 82 -5.95 -2.42 16.69
C THR A 82 -6.92 -2.17 17.85
N ALA A 83 -6.41 -2.11 19.09
CA ALA A 83 -7.23 -1.89 20.29
C ALA A 83 -7.49 -0.41 20.50
N MET A 84 -8.76 0.00 20.51
CA MET A 84 -9.19 1.37 20.81
C MET A 84 -9.01 1.65 22.32
N VAL A 85 -7.88 2.27 22.68
CA VAL A 85 -7.54 2.55 24.07
C VAL A 85 -8.26 3.83 24.52
N THR A 86 -9.14 3.72 25.54
CA THR A 86 -9.91 4.85 26.09
C THR A 86 -9.40 5.35 27.43
N ASN A 87 -8.21 4.90 27.87
CA ASN A 87 -7.54 5.45 29.04
C ASN A 87 -6.71 6.70 28.64
N PRO A 88 -7.06 7.92 29.08
CA PRO A 88 -6.37 9.14 28.68
C PRO A 88 -4.88 9.14 29.01
N VAL A 89 -4.47 8.60 30.16
CA VAL A 89 -3.07 8.58 30.61
C VAL A 89 -2.15 7.85 29.60
N TRP A 90 -2.70 6.92 28.83
CA TRP A 90 -1.95 6.19 27.81
C TRP A 90 -1.39 7.12 26.70
N TYR A 91 -2.01 8.31 26.52
CA TYR A 91 -1.61 9.28 25.50
C TYR A 91 -0.58 10.31 25.99
N THR A 92 -0.08 10.19 27.22
CA THR A 92 0.98 11.07 27.73
C THR A 92 2.21 10.99 26.82
N GLY A 93 2.67 12.16 26.36
CA GLY A 93 3.84 12.28 25.47
C GLY A 93 3.62 11.83 24.03
N VAL A 94 2.40 11.45 23.64
CA VAL A 94 2.05 11.19 22.23
C VAL A 94 2.03 12.51 21.46
N LYS A 95 2.71 12.55 20.30
CA LYS A 95 2.73 13.69 19.38
C LYS A 95 1.67 13.60 18.30
N CYS A 96 1.45 12.38 17.80
CA CYS A 96 0.47 12.16 16.73
C CYS A 96 -0.18 10.79 16.85
N ILE A 97 -1.49 10.75 16.53
CA ILE A 97 -2.29 9.55 16.41
C ILE A 97 -2.73 9.44 14.96
N LYS A 98 -2.40 8.32 14.30
CA LYS A 98 -2.83 8.02 12.93
C LYS A 98 -3.90 6.93 12.94
N LEU A 99 -5.03 7.19 12.29
CA LEU A 99 -6.21 6.31 12.23
C LEU A 99 -6.40 5.82 10.80
N GLN A 100 -6.16 4.53 10.53
CA GLN A 100 -6.29 3.99 9.18
C GLN A 100 -7.73 3.56 8.89
N ARG A 101 -8.38 4.16 7.88
CA ARG A 101 -9.69 3.78 7.32
C ARG A 101 -10.79 3.47 8.34
N GLN A 102 -10.90 4.28 9.39
CA GLN A 102 -11.92 4.12 10.42
C GLN A 102 -13.27 4.61 9.89
N ALA A 103 -14.35 3.80 9.96
CA ALA A 103 -15.67 4.16 9.44
C ALA A 103 -16.87 3.60 10.23
N SER A 104 -16.64 2.77 11.25
CA SER A 104 -17.73 2.23 12.08
C SER A 104 -18.20 3.25 13.13
N SER A 105 -19.43 3.09 13.63
CA SER A 105 -19.97 3.90 14.71
C SER A 105 -19.13 3.82 15.99
N GLN A 106 -18.56 2.67 16.31
CA GLN A 106 -17.64 2.49 17.43
C GLN A 106 -16.34 3.29 17.22
N GLN A 107 -15.78 3.24 16.02
CA GLN A 107 -14.59 4.01 15.66
C GLN A 107 -14.85 5.53 15.71
N LYS A 108 -16.02 5.97 15.24
CA LYS A 108 -16.43 7.38 15.36
C LYS A 108 -16.52 7.83 16.83
N GLN A 109 -17.08 7.00 17.73
CA GLN A 109 -17.10 7.32 19.17
C GLN A 109 -15.68 7.37 19.73
N PHE A 110 -14.79 6.48 19.29
CA PHE A 110 -13.40 6.51 19.67
C PHE A 110 -12.69 7.82 19.21
N VAL A 111 -12.94 8.29 18.00
CA VAL A 111 -12.39 9.56 17.53
C VAL A 111 -12.95 10.74 18.34
N LYS A 112 -14.22 10.74 18.73
CA LYS A 112 -14.80 11.74 19.64
C LYS A 112 -14.10 11.73 21.00
N PHE A 113 -13.81 10.55 21.55
CA PHE A 113 -13.01 10.42 22.77
C PHE A 113 -11.63 11.06 22.60
N LEU A 114 -10.89 10.72 21.53
CA LEU A 114 -9.59 11.33 21.25
C LEU A 114 -9.66 12.85 21.14
N LYS A 115 -10.68 13.38 20.46
CA LYS A 115 -10.90 14.84 20.36
C LYS A 115 -11.16 15.48 21.74
N SER A 116 -11.87 14.79 22.65
CA SER A 116 -12.19 15.35 23.98
C SER A 116 -10.96 15.51 24.88
N ILE A 117 -9.91 14.71 24.66
CA ILE A 117 -8.66 14.77 25.43
C ILE A 117 -7.51 15.45 24.66
N GLN A 118 -7.72 15.77 23.39
CA GLN A 118 -6.67 16.27 22.49
C GLN A 118 -5.99 17.53 23.00
N GLN A 119 -6.75 18.49 23.49
CA GLN A 119 -6.20 19.76 23.98
C GLN A 119 -5.33 19.57 25.23
N GLU A 120 -5.72 18.68 26.13
CA GLU A 120 -4.98 18.39 27.37
C GLU A 120 -3.64 17.69 27.07
N TYR A 121 -3.64 16.71 26.14
CA TYR A 121 -2.47 15.89 25.84
C TYR A 121 -1.62 16.44 24.69
N GLY A 122 -2.13 17.38 23.91
CA GLY A 122 -1.40 18.13 22.88
C GLY A 122 -1.00 17.31 21.64
N PHE A 123 -1.71 16.20 21.32
CA PHE A 123 -1.42 15.38 20.14
C PHE A 123 -2.24 15.81 18.92
N LYS A 124 -1.72 15.52 17.74
CA LYS A 124 -2.40 15.64 16.46
C LYS A 124 -3.13 14.34 16.10
N ILE A 125 -4.25 14.44 15.39
CA ILE A 125 -4.99 13.29 14.87
C ILE A 125 -4.98 13.33 13.35
N ILE A 126 -4.46 12.26 12.71
CA ILE A 126 -4.44 12.06 11.26
C ILE A 126 -5.38 10.92 10.88
N TYR A 127 -6.19 11.12 9.85
CA TYR A 127 -6.90 10.04 9.18
C TYR A 127 -6.10 9.58 7.95
N GLU A 128 -5.67 8.32 7.95
CA GLU A 128 -4.92 7.72 6.85
C GLU A 128 -5.85 6.88 5.98
N VAL A 129 -5.87 7.16 4.67
CA VAL A 129 -6.70 6.40 3.73
C VAL A 129 -5.97 6.15 2.42
N ASP A 130 -5.98 4.90 1.98
CA ASP A 130 -5.32 4.41 0.77
C ASP A 130 -6.30 3.81 -0.25
N ASP A 131 -7.59 3.79 0.06
CA ASP A 131 -8.65 3.29 -0.84
C ASP A 131 -9.92 4.13 -0.66
N VAL A 132 -10.85 4.02 -1.62
CA VAL A 132 -12.14 4.74 -1.57
C VAL A 132 -13.12 3.98 -0.71
N VAL A 133 -13.77 4.69 0.23
CA VAL A 133 -14.79 4.14 1.13
C VAL A 133 -16.21 4.64 0.81
N PHE A 134 -16.38 5.36 -0.30
CA PHE A 134 -17.67 5.87 -0.75
C PHE A 134 -18.32 4.88 -1.71
N LYS A 135 -19.44 4.26 -1.30
CA LYS A 135 -20.11 3.18 -2.05
C LYS A 135 -20.49 3.55 -3.48
N GLU A 136 -20.84 4.81 -3.71
CA GLU A 136 -21.23 5.33 -5.03
C GLU A 136 -20.07 5.40 -6.02
N VAL A 137 -18.83 5.40 -5.52
CA VAL A 137 -17.60 5.41 -6.33
C VAL A 137 -17.08 3.99 -6.55
N ILE A 138 -17.32 3.09 -5.59
CA ILE A 138 -16.86 1.71 -5.65
C ILE A 138 -17.66 0.94 -6.71
N PRO A 139 -17.03 0.36 -7.74
CA PRO A 139 -17.73 -0.35 -8.81
C PRO A 139 -18.41 -1.63 -8.31
N ASP A 140 -19.50 -2.04 -8.96
CA ASP A 140 -20.31 -3.19 -8.56
C ASP A 140 -19.57 -4.53 -8.65
N TYR A 141 -18.57 -4.64 -9.51
CA TYR A 141 -17.74 -5.84 -9.59
C TYR A 141 -16.80 -6.01 -8.37
N ASN A 142 -16.57 -4.96 -7.60
CA ASN A 142 -15.70 -5.05 -6.41
C ASN A 142 -16.45 -5.79 -5.30
N LYS A 143 -15.99 -7.00 -4.98
CA LYS A 143 -16.62 -7.85 -3.96
C LYS A 143 -16.62 -7.23 -2.55
N PHE A 144 -15.78 -6.22 -2.27
CA PHE A 144 -15.72 -5.55 -0.97
C PHE A 144 -16.66 -4.35 -0.86
N LYS A 145 -17.39 -3.99 -1.93
CA LYS A 145 -18.35 -2.88 -1.92
C LYS A 145 -19.35 -3.00 -0.77
N PHE A 146 -19.79 -4.23 -0.44
CA PHE A 146 -20.73 -4.48 0.65
C PHE A 146 -20.25 -3.96 2.02
N ALA A 147 -18.94 -3.87 2.25
CA ALA A 147 -18.37 -3.36 3.50
C ALA A 147 -18.60 -1.84 3.70
N PHE A 148 -18.99 -1.14 2.62
CA PHE A 148 -19.24 0.31 2.60
C PHE A 148 -20.64 0.65 2.12
N ASP A 149 -21.57 -0.34 2.09
CA ASP A 149 -22.86 -0.22 1.41
C ASP A 149 -23.96 0.42 2.28
N THR A 150 -23.66 0.98 3.44
CA THR A 150 -24.63 1.66 4.28
C THR A 150 -24.38 3.17 4.34
N ASP A 151 -25.47 3.96 4.36
CA ASP A 151 -25.38 5.40 4.53
C ASP A 151 -24.75 5.77 5.89
N GLU A 152 -24.91 4.91 6.90
CA GLU A 152 -24.27 5.07 8.21
C GLU A 152 -22.74 5.03 8.10
N ILE A 153 -22.19 4.05 7.42
CA ILE A 153 -20.72 3.94 7.24
C ILE A 153 -20.17 5.14 6.47
N ARG A 154 -20.87 5.54 5.40
CA ARG A 154 -20.53 6.73 4.63
C ARG A 154 -20.54 7.98 5.49
N GLN A 155 -21.61 8.21 6.27
CA GLN A 155 -21.70 9.38 7.14
C GLN A 155 -20.67 9.35 8.25
N ASN A 156 -20.41 8.19 8.85
CA ASN A 156 -19.36 8.05 9.86
C ASN A 156 -17.97 8.39 9.29
N CYS A 157 -17.66 7.97 8.06
CA CYS A 157 -16.41 8.33 7.39
C CYS A 157 -16.30 9.85 7.22
N ILE A 158 -17.34 10.51 6.69
CA ILE A 158 -17.38 11.97 6.51
C ILE A 158 -17.19 12.68 7.85
N ASP A 159 -17.91 12.25 8.88
CA ASP A 159 -17.82 12.85 10.21
C ASP A 159 -16.42 12.68 10.83
N ILE A 160 -15.82 11.49 10.70
CA ILE A 160 -14.45 11.22 11.20
C ILE A 160 -13.44 12.09 10.45
N VAL A 161 -13.50 12.13 9.11
CA VAL A 161 -12.63 12.95 8.28
C VAL A 161 -12.68 14.43 8.67
N ASN A 162 -13.88 14.94 9.01
CA ASN A 162 -14.07 16.33 9.41
C ASN A 162 -13.73 16.60 10.90
N MET A 163 -13.60 15.57 11.74
CA MET A 163 -13.15 15.72 13.12
C MET A 163 -11.63 15.73 13.28
N VAL A 164 -10.88 15.11 12.35
CA VAL A 164 -9.43 15.00 12.44
C VAL A 164 -8.72 16.28 11.99
N ASP A 165 -7.46 16.41 12.33
CA ASP A 165 -6.68 17.61 12.03
C ASP A 165 -6.11 17.58 10.63
N GLU A 166 -5.86 16.39 10.08
CA GLU A 166 -5.32 16.18 8.74
C GLU A 166 -5.75 14.81 8.20
N VAL A 167 -5.89 14.74 6.88
CA VAL A 167 -6.06 13.48 6.15
C VAL A 167 -4.81 13.21 5.32
N THR A 168 -4.32 11.97 5.30
CA THR A 168 -3.26 11.54 4.39
C THR A 168 -3.79 10.55 3.38
N VAL A 169 -3.45 10.75 2.10
CA VAL A 169 -3.90 9.95 0.95
C VAL A 169 -2.74 9.56 0.05
N THR A 170 -2.97 8.65 -0.90
CA THR A 170 -1.90 8.10 -1.75
C THR A 170 -1.64 8.87 -3.03
N CYS A 171 -2.62 9.63 -3.55
CA CYS A 171 -2.50 10.34 -4.83
C CYS A 171 -3.40 11.58 -4.87
N ASP A 172 -3.11 12.48 -5.84
CA ASP A 172 -3.86 13.73 -6.04
C ASP A 172 -5.33 13.50 -6.41
N PHE A 173 -5.63 12.45 -7.17
CA PHE A 173 -7.03 12.15 -7.50
C PHE A 173 -7.82 11.84 -6.22
N MET A 174 -7.25 11.02 -5.32
CA MET A 174 -7.88 10.71 -4.03
C MET A 174 -8.03 11.97 -3.16
N ARG A 175 -7.05 12.88 -3.15
CA ARG A 175 -7.15 14.16 -2.45
C ARG A 175 -8.38 14.94 -2.93
N ARG A 176 -8.51 15.15 -4.25
CA ARG A 176 -9.66 15.87 -4.83
C ARG A 176 -10.99 15.18 -4.51
N LEU A 177 -11.04 13.85 -4.64
CA LEU A 177 -12.24 13.07 -4.34
C LEU A 177 -12.67 13.21 -2.88
N TYR A 178 -11.74 13.09 -1.93
CA TYR A 178 -12.05 13.24 -0.52
C TYR A 178 -12.45 14.68 -0.16
N THR A 179 -11.79 15.69 -0.73
CA THR A 179 -12.22 17.09 -0.58
C THR A 179 -13.67 17.28 -1.08
N GLU A 180 -13.98 16.78 -2.27
CA GLU A 180 -15.34 16.86 -2.83
C GLU A 180 -16.40 16.18 -1.96
N LYS A 181 -16.09 14.96 -1.49
CA LYS A 181 -17.06 14.13 -0.73
C LYS A 181 -17.25 14.56 0.71
N THR A 182 -16.25 15.21 1.32
CA THR A 182 -16.26 15.48 2.76
C THR A 182 -16.19 16.97 3.12
N GLY A 183 -15.73 17.82 2.20
CA GLY A 183 -15.42 19.23 2.47
C GLY A 183 -14.11 19.44 3.22
N GLN A 184 -13.35 18.40 3.55
CA GLN A 184 -12.05 18.53 4.21
C GLN A 184 -11.00 19.04 3.21
N GLU A 185 -10.35 20.15 3.55
CA GLU A 185 -9.30 20.77 2.72
C GLU A 185 -7.88 20.40 3.17
N ASN A 186 -7.69 20.06 4.44
CA ASN A 186 -6.38 19.68 4.99
C ASN A 186 -6.03 18.23 4.65
N ILE A 187 -5.77 17.96 3.37
CA ILE A 187 -5.42 16.63 2.85
C ILE A 187 -4.03 16.64 2.23
N THR A 188 -3.13 15.84 2.78
CA THR A 188 -1.74 15.68 2.32
C THR A 188 -1.60 14.40 1.50
N VAL A 189 -0.94 14.52 0.34
CA VAL A 189 -0.60 13.36 -0.48
C VAL A 189 0.74 12.80 -0.04
N ILE A 190 0.73 11.53 0.38
CA ILE A 190 1.93 10.74 0.67
C ILE A 190 1.85 9.49 -0.20
N PRO A 191 2.60 9.42 -1.31
CA PRO A 191 2.62 8.24 -2.18
C PRO A 191 3.06 6.98 -1.45
N ASN A 192 2.79 5.83 -2.02
CA ASN A 192 3.36 4.59 -1.51
C ASN A 192 4.84 4.48 -1.85
N PHE A 193 5.63 4.03 -0.89
CA PHE A 193 7.07 3.81 -1.01
C PHE A 193 7.40 2.35 -0.70
N VAL A 194 8.40 1.81 -1.39
CA VAL A 194 8.84 0.42 -1.27
C VAL A 194 9.98 0.34 -0.26
N PRO A 195 9.95 -0.57 0.71
CA PRO A 195 11.12 -0.81 1.56
C PRO A 195 12.33 -1.24 0.72
N GLU A 196 13.53 -0.71 1.02
CA GLU A 196 14.76 -0.98 0.25
C GLU A 196 15.12 -2.48 0.23
N TRP A 197 14.79 -3.23 1.27
CA TRP A 197 15.04 -4.67 1.33
C TRP A 197 14.34 -5.48 0.22
N TRP A 198 13.31 -4.92 -0.44
CA TRP A 198 12.67 -5.53 -1.60
C TRP A 198 13.63 -5.66 -2.77
N MET A 199 14.53 -4.68 -2.96
CA MET A 199 15.51 -4.74 -4.04
C MET A 199 16.73 -5.58 -3.67
N GLY A 200 17.23 -5.45 -2.44
CA GLY A 200 18.55 -5.87 -1.97
C GLY A 200 19.10 -7.19 -2.53
N HIS A 201 18.30 -8.26 -2.50
CA HIS A 201 18.69 -9.58 -3.00
C HIS A 201 17.93 -10.03 -4.24
N LEU A 202 17.00 -9.22 -4.75
CA LEU A 202 16.02 -9.64 -5.76
C LEU A 202 16.37 -9.11 -7.15
N PHE A 203 16.87 -7.88 -7.23
CA PHE A 203 17.29 -7.31 -8.49
C PHE A 203 18.67 -7.85 -8.90
N ASN A 204 18.68 -8.64 -9.97
CA ASN A 204 19.92 -9.17 -10.55
C ASN A 204 19.84 -9.12 -12.07
N GLU A 205 20.58 -8.18 -12.68
CA GLU A 205 20.56 -7.95 -14.13
C GLU A 205 20.93 -9.22 -14.94
N HIS A 206 21.92 -9.98 -14.46
CA HIS A 206 22.33 -11.23 -15.11
C HIS A 206 21.21 -12.29 -15.07
N LYS A 207 20.50 -12.38 -13.93
CA LYS A 207 19.36 -13.29 -13.76
C LYS A 207 18.22 -12.89 -14.68
N ILE A 208 17.93 -11.61 -14.81
CA ILE A 208 16.88 -11.08 -15.69
C ILE A 208 17.22 -11.37 -17.15
N LYS A 209 18.46 -11.08 -17.59
CA LYS A 209 18.94 -11.40 -18.95
C LYS A 209 18.85 -12.89 -19.25
N ARG A 210 19.27 -13.72 -18.29
CA ARG A 210 19.20 -15.18 -18.42
C ARG A 210 17.77 -15.68 -18.53
N SER A 211 16.87 -15.15 -17.69
CA SER A 211 15.44 -15.49 -17.69
C SER A 211 14.78 -15.10 -19.02
N PHE A 212 15.02 -13.89 -19.52
CA PHE A 212 14.51 -13.42 -20.80
C PHE A 212 14.94 -14.35 -21.95
N ASN A 213 16.22 -14.71 -21.99
CA ASN A 213 16.73 -15.63 -23.02
C ASN A 213 16.17 -17.04 -22.90
N LYS A 214 16.03 -17.57 -21.68
CA LYS A 214 15.50 -18.91 -21.43
C LYS A 214 14.04 -19.04 -21.86
N ASN A 215 13.23 -18.02 -21.56
CA ASN A 215 11.78 -18.05 -21.75
C ASN A 215 11.33 -17.49 -23.12
N ARG A 216 12.27 -17.23 -24.05
CA ARG A 216 11.98 -16.60 -25.35
C ARG A 216 10.90 -17.30 -26.20
N LYS A 217 10.78 -18.64 -26.08
CA LYS A 217 9.78 -19.42 -26.83
C LYS A 217 8.38 -19.28 -26.25
N LYS A 218 8.25 -19.15 -24.95
CA LYS A 218 7.00 -18.94 -24.22
C LYS A 218 7.22 -17.94 -23.10
N PRO A 219 7.24 -16.62 -23.40
CA PRO A 219 7.43 -15.58 -22.39
C PRO A 219 6.40 -15.64 -21.27
N ARG A 220 6.83 -15.33 -20.04
CA ARG A 220 6.00 -15.39 -18.83
C ARG A 220 5.43 -14.01 -18.54
N ILE A 221 4.10 -13.89 -18.48
CA ILE A 221 3.38 -12.65 -18.22
C ILE A 221 2.66 -12.79 -16.88
N LEU A 222 2.92 -11.86 -15.97
CA LEU A 222 2.43 -11.87 -14.60
C LEU A 222 1.33 -10.83 -14.40
N TYR A 223 0.25 -11.24 -13.75
CA TYR A 223 -0.72 -10.36 -13.11
C TYR A 223 -0.77 -10.66 -11.60
N THR A 224 -0.75 -9.61 -10.78
CA THR A 224 -0.92 -9.72 -9.33
C THR A 224 -2.15 -8.94 -8.89
N GLY A 225 -3.00 -9.52 -8.04
CA GLY A 225 -4.19 -8.82 -7.58
C GLY A 225 -5.11 -9.68 -6.72
N SER A 226 -5.92 -8.99 -5.92
CA SER A 226 -6.98 -9.61 -5.11
C SER A 226 -8.26 -9.80 -5.91
N GLY A 227 -9.23 -10.50 -5.33
CA GLY A 227 -10.58 -10.62 -5.90
C GLY A 227 -11.37 -9.31 -5.97
N ALA A 228 -10.82 -8.18 -5.47
CA ALA A 228 -11.41 -6.85 -5.64
C ALA A 228 -11.39 -6.34 -7.10
N HIS A 229 -10.54 -6.93 -7.93
CA HIS A 229 -10.39 -6.57 -9.35
C HIS A 229 -11.31 -7.35 -10.29
N TYR A 230 -12.09 -8.30 -9.78
CA TYR A 230 -12.86 -9.23 -10.60
C TYR A 230 -14.33 -9.27 -10.20
N ASP A 231 -15.19 -9.47 -11.18
CA ASP A 231 -16.60 -9.75 -10.99
C ASP A 231 -16.81 -11.23 -10.58
N VAL A 232 -16.44 -11.53 -9.34
CA VAL A 232 -16.51 -12.91 -8.80
C VAL A 232 -17.94 -13.42 -8.65
N ASP A 233 -18.90 -12.52 -8.42
CA ASP A 233 -20.31 -12.83 -8.20
C ASP A 233 -21.16 -12.66 -9.46
N ASN A 234 -20.53 -12.36 -10.60
CA ASN A 234 -21.18 -12.07 -11.90
C ASN A 234 -22.26 -10.98 -11.86
N LYS A 235 -22.06 -9.96 -11.02
CA LYS A 235 -22.99 -8.83 -10.84
C LYS A 235 -23.03 -7.89 -12.03
N THR A 236 -21.93 -7.82 -12.78
CA THR A 236 -21.75 -6.90 -13.92
C THR A 236 -21.68 -7.63 -15.28
N GLY A 237 -21.97 -8.95 -15.30
CA GLY A 237 -21.78 -9.78 -16.49
C GLY A 237 -20.33 -9.90 -16.92
N GLY A 238 -19.41 -9.87 -15.95
CA GLY A 238 -17.98 -10.01 -16.17
C GLY A 238 -17.27 -8.70 -16.59
N LYS A 239 -17.92 -7.55 -16.45
CA LYS A 239 -17.26 -6.25 -16.66
C LYS A 239 -16.44 -5.89 -15.43
N ASP A 240 -15.15 -6.18 -15.46
CA ASP A 240 -14.16 -5.98 -14.39
C ASP A 240 -12.84 -5.44 -14.96
N ASP A 241 -11.82 -5.29 -14.13
CA ASP A 241 -10.53 -4.69 -14.53
C ASP A 241 -9.80 -5.44 -15.66
N LEU A 242 -10.13 -6.71 -15.90
CA LEU A 242 -9.54 -7.51 -16.99
C LEU A 242 -10.47 -7.70 -18.19
N SER A 243 -11.71 -7.22 -18.14
CA SER A 243 -12.73 -7.52 -19.15
C SER A 243 -12.29 -7.21 -20.58
N GLU A 244 -11.60 -6.10 -20.80
CA GLU A 244 -11.12 -5.67 -22.11
C GLU A 244 -9.95 -6.48 -22.66
N VAL A 245 -9.14 -7.08 -21.78
CA VAL A 245 -7.93 -7.83 -22.19
C VAL A 245 -8.09 -9.35 -22.07
N ARG A 246 -9.21 -9.83 -21.53
CA ARG A 246 -9.47 -11.24 -21.23
C ARG A 246 -9.45 -12.13 -22.48
N ASP A 247 -10.02 -11.64 -23.56
CA ASP A 247 -10.03 -12.39 -24.84
C ASP A 247 -8.63 -12.56 -25.42
N PHE A 248 -7.77 -11.55 -25.27
CA PHE A 248 -6.37 -11.67 -25.66
C PHE A 248 -5.65 -12.71 -24.80
N ILE A 249 -5.90 -12.73 -23.49
CA ILE A 249 -5.35 -13.76 -22.59
C ILE A 249 -5.74 -15.15 -23.10
N ARG A 250 -7.04 -15.40 -23.34
CA ARG A 250 -7.54 -16.68 -23.85
C ARG A 250 -6.89 -17.11 -25.17
N LYS A 251 -6.78 -16.19 -26.13
CA LYS A 251 -6.23 -16.46 -27.45
C LYS A 251 -4.71 -16.73 -27.45
N THR A 252 -4.03 -16.38 -26.37
CA THR A 252 -2.56 -16.37 -26.32
C THR A 252 -1.93 -17.31 -25.28
N VAL A 253 -2.72 -18.16 -24.60
CA VAL A 253 -2.21 -19.11 -23.59
C VAL A 253 -1.20 -20.12 -24.15
N ASP A 254 -1.23 -20.40 -25.44
CA ASP A 254 -0.25 -21.27 -26.08
C ASP A 254 1.04 -20.53 -26.47
N LYS A 255 0.95 -19.20 -26.67
CA LYS A 255 2.09 -18.34 -27.03
C LYS A 255 2.80 -17.79 -25.81
N TYR A 256 2.06 -17.42 -24.75
CA TYR A 256 2.57 -16.85 -23.50
C TYR A 256 2.19 -17.73 -22.32
N GLN A 257 3.07 -17.80 -21.33
CA GLN A 257 2.72 -18.37 -20.04
C GLN A 257 2.12 -17.29 -19.16
N TRP A 258 0.81 -17.26 -19.08
CA TRP A 258 0.08 -16.38 -18.18
C TRP A 258 0.13 -16.89 -16.74
N ILE A 259 0.35 -15.99 -15.80
CA ILE A 259 0.51 -16.28 -14.37
C ILE A 259 -0.31 -15.30 -13.57
N PHE A 260 -1.15 -15.81 -12.68
CA PHE A 260 -1.93 -15.02 -11.73
C PHE A 260 -1.48 -15.30 -10.32
N VAL A 261 -1.32 -14.24 -9.51
CA VAL A 261 -0.99 -14.33 -8.09
C VAL A 261 -2.01 -13.55 -7.27
N GLY A 262 -2.56 -14.22 -6.25
CA GLY A 262 -3.60 -13.70 -5.37
C GLY A 262 -4.98 -14.20 -5.75
N ALA A 263 -5.52 -13.75 -6.89
CA ALA A 263 -6.77 -14.21 -7.46
C ALA A 263 -6.72 -14.21 -9.00
N PHE A 264 -7.71 -14.80 -9.64
CA PHE A 264 -7.92 -14.76 -11.10
C PHE A 264 -9.41 -14.60 -11.42
N PRO A 265 -9.76 -14.04 -12.59
CA PRO A 265 -11.16 -13.86 -12.97
C PRO A 265 -11.86 -15.22 -13.16
N PRO A 266 -13.09 -15.41 -12.66
CA PRO A 266 -13.85 -16.66 -12.79
C PRO A 266 -13.98 -17.15 -14.24
N GLN A 267 -14.01 -16.22 -15.18
CA GLN A 267 -14.13 -16.51 -16.61
C GLN A 267 -12.88 -17.19 -17.21
N LEU A 268 -11.77 -17.29 -16.47
CA LEU A 268 -10.55 -18.01 -16.88
C LEU A 268 -10.34 -19.34 -16.13
N VAL A 269 -11.32 -19.78 -15.34
CA VAL A 269 -11.22 -20.99 -14.50
C VAL A 269 -10.91 -22.24 -15.31
N ASP A 270 -11.51 -22.37 -16.50
CA ASP A 270 -11.27 -23.48 -17.43
C ASP A 270 -9.81 -23.58 -17.85
N LEU A 271 -9.15 -22.45 -18.11
CA LEU A 271 -7.74 -22.40 -18.50
C LEU A 271 -6.79 -22.70 -17.32
N VAL A 272 -7.17 -22.31 -16.11
CA VAL A 272 -6.43 -22.66 -14.89
C VAL A 272 -6.54 -24.17 -14.63
N GLN A 273 -7.75 -24.76 -14.73
CA GLN A 273 -7.98 -26.19 -14.58
C GLN A 273 -7.25 -27.04 -15.62
N GLN A 274 -7.11 -26.53 -16.85
CA GLN A 274 -6.33 -27.16 -17.93
C GLN A 274 -4.82 -26.92 -17.82
N HIS A 275 -4.33 -26.28 -16.75
CA HIS A 275 -2.92 -25.90 -16.56
C HIS A 275 -2.33 -25.02 -17.68
N LYS A 276 -3.17 -24.33 -18.46
CA LYS A 276 -2.74 -23.36 -19.47
C LYS A 276 -2.37 -22.01 -18.87
N ILE A 277 -2.94 -21.69 -17.71
CA ILE A 277 -2.62 -20.55 -16.87
C ILE A 277 -2.08 -21.07 -15.56
N GLU A 278 -0.94 -20.53 -15.09
CA GLU A 278 -0.42 -20.78 -13.75
C GLU A 278 -1.15 -19.89 -12.75
N PHE A 279 -1.58 -20.45 -11.62
CA PHE A 279 -2.19 -19.71 -10.52
C PHE A 279 -1.48 -19.99 -9.22
N TYR A 280 -1.23 -18.93 -8.47
CA TYR A 280 -0.70 -18.98 -7.11
C TYR A 280 -1.60 -18.18 -6.18
N PRO A 281 -1.97 -18.73 -5.00
CA PRO A 281 -2.80 -18.02 -4.03
C PRO A 281 -2.06 -16.82 -3.44
N TRP A 282 -2.76 -16.06 -2.61
CA TRP A 282 -2.20 -14.94 -1.86
C TRP A 282 -0.94 -15.33 -1.11
N GLN A 283 0.08 -14.49 -1.19
CA GLN A 283 1.38 -14.70 -0.56
C GLN A 283 1.53 -13.80 0.68
N ASN A 284 2.27 -14.30 1.68
CA ASN A 284 2.66 -13.48 2.81
C ASN A 284 3.55 -12.33 2.35
N LEU A 285 3.27 -11.11 2.82
CA LEU A 285 3.93 -9.89 2.35
C LEU A 285 5.44 -9.87 2.57
N LEU A 286 5.95 -10.51 3.63
CA LEU A 286 7.40 -10.61 3.87
C LEU A 286 8.10 -11.52 2.86
N ASN A 287 7.39 -12.51 2.32
CA ASN A 287 7.91 -13.44 1.31
C ASN A 287 7.53 -13.03 -0.11
N TYR A 288 6.56 -12.14 -0.27
CA TYR A 288 5.98 -11.77 -1.55
C TYR A 288 7.03 -11.30 -2.58
N PRO A 289 7.96 -10.36 -2.27
CA PRO A 289 8.94 -9.91 -3.25
C PRO A 289 9.85 -11.04 -3.74
N LYS A 290 10.32 -11.90 -2.82
CA LYS A 290 11.13 -13.08 -3.16
C LYS A 290 10.35 -14.07 -4.03
N PHE A 291 9.08 -14.29 -3.69
CA PHE A 291 8.21 -15.17 -4.45
C PHE A 291 7.99 -14.63 -5.88
N ILE A 292 7.62 -13.34 -6.03
CA ILE A 292 7.43 -12.73 -7.35
C ILE A 292 8.71 -12.78 -8.19
N ALA A 293 9.87 -12.48 -7.59
CA ALA A 293 11.15 -12.60 -8.28
C ALA A 293 11.45 -14.04 -8.73
N SER A 294 10.99 -15.07 -7.98
CA SER A 294 11.19 -16.48 -8.33
C SER A 294 10.35 -16.94 -9.53
N ILE A 295 9.24 -16.26 -9.82
CA ILE A 295 8.39 -16.53 -10.99
C ILE A 295 9.16 -16.31 -12.30
N ASN A 296 10.17 -15.44 -12.30
CA ASN A 296 10.95 -15.09 -13.49
C ASN A 296 10.07 -14.59 -14.65
N ALA A 297 9.11 -13.72 -14.37
CA ALA A 297 8.27 -13.08 -15.38
C ALA A 297 9.10 -12.11 -16.25
N GLN A 298 8.77 -12.02 -17.53
CA GLN A 298 9.37 -11.06 -18.46
C GLN A 298 8.53 -9.80 -18.60
N LEU A 299 7.27 -9.85 -18.21
CA LEU A 299 6.35 -8.72 -18.24
C LEU A 299 5.36 -8.86 -17.11
N MET A 300 5.04 -7.77 -16.46
CA MET A 300 3.89 -7.62 -15.59
C MET A 300 2.83 -6.79 -16.29
N VAL A 301 1.56 -7.07 -16.06
CA VAL A 301 0.45 -6.29 -16.63
C VAL A 301 -0.44 -5.76 -15.50
N ALA A 302 -0.92 -4.54 -15.66
CA ALA A 302 -1.78 -3.87 -14.70
C ALA A 302 -2.97 -3.17 -15.40
N PRO A 303 -3.86 -3.93 -16.05
CA PRO A 303 -5.09 -3.39 -16.61
C PRO A 303 -6.02 -2.96 -15.47
N LEU A 304 -6.77 -1.88 -15.73
CA LEU A 304 -7.80 -1.35 -14.86
C LEU A 304 -8.94 -0.80 -15.72
N GLN A 305 -10.19 -0.92 -15.26
CA GLN A 305 -11.26 -0.14 -15.84
C GLN A 305 -11.06 1.35 -15.57
N VAL A 306 -11.37 2.19 -16.57
CA VAL A 306 -11.30 3.64 -16.42
C VAL A 306 -12.53 4.15 -15.68
N ASN A 307 -12.43 4.26 -14.36
CA ASN A 307 -13.44 4.81 -13.47
C ASN A 307 -12.78 5.52 -12.28
N ASP A 308 -13.53 6.30 -11.52
CA ASP A 308 -12.99 7.14 -10.45
C ASP A 308 -12.43 6.33 -9.27
N PHE A 309 -12.99 5.15 -9.02
CA PHE A 309 -12.42 4.23 -8.03
C PHE A 309 -10.99 3.80 -8.40
N ASN A 310 -10.78 3.44 -9.65
CA ASN A 310 -9.46 3.03 -10.13
C ASN A 310 -8.50 4.22 -10.29
N LYS A 311 -8.97 5.42 -10.66
CA LYS A 311 -8.14 6.64 -10.67
C LYS A 311 -7.63 7.01 -9.27
N ALA A 312 -8.39 6.67 -8.22
CA ALA A 312 -8.02 6.92 -6.83
C ALA A 312 -7.03 5.89 -6.27
N LYS A 313 -6.73 4.80 -6.99
CA LYS A 313 -5.73 3.80 -6.53
C LYS A 313 -4.31 4.35 -6.59
N SER A 314 -3.42 3.71 -5.85
CA SER A 314 -1.98 3.96 -5.93
C SER A 314 -1.30 3.07 -6.98
N ASP A 315 -0.11 3.48 -7.41
CA ASP A 315 0.70 2.82 -8.44
C ASP A 315 1.51 1.61 -7.94
N ILE A 316 1.07 0.95 -6.86
CA ILE A 316 1.81 -0.14 -6.20
C ILE A 316 2.30 -1.20 -7.20
N LYS A 317 1.45 -1.71 -8.09
CA LYS A 317 1.85 -2.73 -9.07
C LYS A 317 3.00 -2.27 -9.95
N PHE A 318 3.00 -0.99 -10.34
CA PHE A 318 4.07 -0.42 -11.16
C PHE A 318 5.38 -0.29 -10.39
N ILE A 319 5.36 0.25 -9.17
CA ILE A 319 6.58 0.40 -8.36
C ILE A 319 7.14 -0.95 -7.90
N GLU A 320 6.30 -1.92 -7.57
CA GLU A 320 6.71 -3.30 -7.32
C GLU A 320 7.48 -3.89 -8.51
N ALA A 321 6.93 -3.75 -9.71
CA ALA A 321 7.59 -4.21 -10.93
C ALA A 321 8.93 -3.49 -11.18
N CYS A 322 8.99 -2.18 -10.93
CA CYS A 322 10.22 -1.39 -11.08
C CYS A 322 11.35 -1.92 -10.20
N VAL A 323 11.10 -2.15 -8.90
CA VAL A 323 12.13 -2.63 -7.96
C VAL A 323 12.52 -4.09 -8.22
N LEU A 324 11.62 -4.89 -8.79
CA LEU A 324 11.89 -6.27 -9.19
C LEU A 324 12.55 -6.39 -10.58
N GLY A 325 12.67 -5.29 -11.32
CA GLY A 325 13.26 -5.25 -12.65
C GLY A 325 12.39 -5.94 -13.72
N ILE A 326 11.08 -5.86 -13.58
CA ILE A 326 10.10 -6.43 -14.51
C ILE A 326 9.38 -5.27 -15.19
N PRO A 327 9.38 -5.12 -16.54
CA PRO A 327 8.52 -4.15 -17.20
C PRO A 327 7.06 -4.36 -16.81
N CYS A 328 6.33 -3.26 -16.52
CA CYS A 328 4.90 -3.30 -16.20
C CYS A 328 4.11 -2.54 -17.24
N LEU A 329 3.26 -3.24 -18.00
CA LEU A 329 2.34 -2.62 -18.96
C LEU A 329 1.05 -2.24 -18.21
N CYS A 330 0.83 -0.94 -18.05
CA CYS A 330 -0.24 -0.37 -17.24
C CYS A 330 -1.36 0.21 -18.11
N GLN A 331 -2.59 0.21 -17.60
CA GLN A 331 -3.67 1.02 -18.15
C GLN A 331 -3.25 2.50 -18.15
N ASP A 332 -3.57 3.26 -19.22
CA ASP A 332 -3.35 4.70 -19.23
C ASP A 332 -4.46 5.40 -18.42
N ILE A 333 -4.19 5.60 -17.16
CA ILE A 333 -5.10 6.15 -16.14
C ILE A 333 -4.28 6.89 -15.09
N ASP A 334 -4.88 7.83 -14.36
CA ASP A 334 -4.26 8.68 -13.33
C ASP A 334 -3.39 7.90 -12.34
N THR A 335 -3.83 6.70 -11.95
CA THR A 335 -3.10 5.77 -11.06
C THR A 335 -1.65 5.52 -11.51
N TYR A 336 -1.43 5.40 -12.81
CA TYR A 336 -0.12 5.09 -13.37
C TYR A 336 0.55 6.28 -14.07
N ASN A 337 0.28 7.52 -13.61
CA ASN A 337 0.89 8.72 -14.17
C ASN A 337 2.43 8.70 -14.16
N THR A 338 3.01 8.01 -13.17
CA THR A 338 4.47 7.85 -13.04
C THR A 338 5.07 6.85 -14.03
N ALA A 339 4.26 6.01 -14.66
CA ALA A 339 4.73 5.05 -15.65
C ALA A 339 5.07 5.74 -16.99
N PRO A 340 6.18 5.33 -17.67
CA PRO A 340 6.51 5.84 -18.99
C PRO A 340 5.40 5.55 -20.01
N GLN A 341 5.14 6.46 -20.95
CA GLN A 341 4.11 6.29 -21.99
C GLN A 341 4.32 5.02 -22.84
N SER A 342 5.56 4.59 -23.02
CA SER A 342 5.88 3.33 -23.72
C SER A 342 5.35 2.08 -22.99
N LEU A 343 5.03 2.20 -21.70
CA LEU A 343 4.49 1.14 -20.85
C LEU A 343 3.04 1.38 -20.45
N LYS A 344 2.32 2.25 -21.14
CA LYS A 344 0.89 2.48 -20.96
C LYS A 344 0.10 2.05 -22.18
N PHE A 345 -1.17 1.66 -21.98
CA PHE A 345 -2.10 1.35 -23.07
C PHE A 345 -3.49 1.90 -22.74
N SER A 346 -4.22 2.32 -23.77
CA SER A 346 -5.57 2.85 -23.65
C SER A 346 -6.63 1.94 -24.25
N THR A 347 -6.23 1.07 -25.21
CA THR A 347 -7.15 0.15 -25.89
C THR A 347 -6.64 -1.29 -25.86
N PRO A 348 -7.52 -2.29 -26.06
CA PRO A 348 -7.12 -3.70 -26.19
C PRO A 348 -6.10 -3.93 -27.32
N GLU A 349 -6.20 -3.21 -28.44
CA GLU A 349 -5.28 -3.32 -29.57
C GLU A 349 -3.89 -2.79 -29.20
N GLU A 350 -3.82 -1.66 -28.46
CA GLU A 350 -2.56 -1.15 -27.93
C GLU A 350 -1.94 -2.11 -26.92
N PHE A 351 -2.75 -2.73 -26.05
CA PHE A 351 -2.29 -3.73 -25.10
C PHE A 351 -1.64 -4.90 -25.83
N GLU A 352 -2.31 -5.47 -26.83
CA GLU A 352 -1.80 -6.55 -27.65
C GLU A 352 -0.50 -6.16 -28.38
N TYR A 353 -0.49 -4.99 -29.05
CA TYR A 353 0.67 -4.47 -29.75
C TYR A 353 1.89 -4.30 -28.82
N LYS A 354 1.68 -3.66 -27.66
CA LYS A 354 2.76 -3.41 -26.70
C LYS A 354 3.30 -4.67 -26.06
N ILE A 355 2.47 -5.66 -25.74
CA ILE A 355 2.95 -6.98 -25.28
C ILE A 355 3.87 -7.61 -26.33
N ARG A 356 3.45 -7.62 -27.60
CA ARG A 356 4.27 -8.18 -28.70
C ARG A 356 5.58 -7.44 -28.84
N SER A 357 5.57 -6.10 -28.77
CA SER A 357 6.75 -5.25 -28.89
C SER A 357 7.73 -5.41 -27.73
N ILE A 358 7.23 -5.42 -26.49
CA ILE A 358 8.07 -5.55 -25.28
C ILE A 358 8.73 -6.93 -25.23
N LEU A 359 8.01 -7.97 -25.61
CA LEU A 359 8.47 -9.36 -25.56
C LEU A 359 9.16 -9.83 -26.85
N ASP A 360 9.36 -8.93 -27.83
CA ASP A 360 10.10 -9.23 -29.04
C ASP A 360 11.58 -9.45 -28.74
N TYR A 361 12.01 -10.70 -28.87
CA TYR A 361 13.39 -11.09 -28.61
C TYR A 361 14.40 -10.41 -29.56
N THR A 362 13.99 -10.03 -30.77
CA THR A 362 14.86 -9.31 -31.71
C THR A 362 15.22 -7.91 -31.17
N ASN A 363 14.37 -7.35 -30.32
CA ASN A 363 14.54 -6.03 -29.71
C ASN A 363 15.05 -6.07 -28.24
N ARG A 364 15.77 -7.11 -27.87
CA ARG A 364 16.26 -7.37 -26.51
C ARG A 364 17.03 -6.21 -25.88
N ASN A 365 17.73 -5.40 -26.68
CA ASN A 365 18.48 -4.26 -26.16
C ASN A 365 17.55 -3.18 -25.61
N ASN A 366 16.41 -2.93 -26.25
CA ASN A 366 15.37 -2.03 -25.73
C ASN A 366 14.77 -2.58 -24.43
N TYR A 367 14.53 -3.89 -24.36
CA TYR A 367 14.06 -4.52 -23.14
C TYR A 367 15.00 -4.24 -21.96
N TYR A 368 16.30 -4.45 -22.13
CA TYR A 368 17.29 -4.20 -21.08
C TYR A 368 17.48 -2.73 -20.74
N THR A 369 17.38 -1.85 -21.73
CA THR A 369 17.40 -0.38 -21.51
C THR A 369 16.19 0.06 -20.69
N ASN A 370 15.02 -0.47 -20.97
CA ASN A 370 13.82 -0.18 -20.19
C ASN A 370 13.94 -0.68 -18.76
N ILE A 371 14.48 -1.87 -18.51
CA ILE A 371 14.72 -2.36 -17.14
C ILE A 371 15.62 -1.41 -16.34
N LYS A 372 16.70 -0.88 -16.95
CA LYS A 372 17.58 0.08 -16.26
C LYS A 372 16.85 1.38 -15.89
N LYS A 373 16.00 1.89 -16.80
CA LYS A 373 15.17 3.07 -16.53
C LYS A 373 14.17 2.81 -15.40
N LEU A 374 13.49 1.66 -15.44
CA LEU A 374 12.52 1.26 -14.40
C LEU A 374 13.18 1.08 -13.04
N ARG A 375 14.37 0.47 -13.01
CA ARG A 375 15.16 0.39 -11.79
C ARG A 375 15.40 1.76 -11.18
N HIS A 376 15.84 2.74 -11.99
CA HIS A 376 16.07 4.10 -11.51
C HIS A 376 14.79 4.77 -10.97
N ILE A 377 13.62 4.47 -11.56
CA ILE A 377 12.33 4.92 -11.02
C ILE A 377 12.06 4.24 -9.66
N GLY A 378 12.28 2.93 -9.56
CA GLY A 378 12.09 2.18 -8.32
C GLY A 378 13.01 2.66 -7.19
N GLU A 379 14.30 2.92 -7.51
CA GLU A 379 15.28 3.43 -6.54
C GLU A 379 14.87 4.76 -5.90
N LYS A 380 14.17 5.64 -6.63
CA LYS A 380 13.62 6.89 -6.10
C LYS A 380 12.40 6.72 -5.20
N ARG A 381 11.84 5.53 -5.16
CA ARG A 381 10.65 5.19 -4.39
C ARG A 381 10.96 4.35 -3.15
N PHE A 382 12.23 4.26 -2.74
CA PHE A 382 12.58 3.61 -1.47
C PHE A 382 12.13 4.43 -0.28
N LEU A 383 11.48 3.74 0.65
CA LEU A 383 10.93 4.36 1.85
C LEU A 383 12.02 4.99 2.74
N GLU A 384 13.20 4.39 2.77
CA GLU A 384 14.35 4.81 3.59
C GLU A 384 15.03 6.09 3.08
N LEU A 385 14.69 6.59 1.88
CA LEU A 385 15.20 7.88 1.40
C LEU A 385 14.65 9.03 2.23
N ASP A 386 15.53 9.98 2.60
CA ASP A 386 15.21 11.11 3.47
C ASP A 386 13.93 11.87 3.04
N GLY A 387 13.77 12.15 1.75
CA GLY A 387 12.56 12.81 1.23
C GLY A 387 11.29 11.97 1.36
N ASN A 388 11.40 10.65 1.24
CA ASN A 388 10.25 9.74 1.27
C ASN A 388 9.78 9.46 2.70
N ILE A 389 10.68 9.08 3.60
CA ILE A 389 10.33 8.96 5.02
C ILE A 389 10.05 10.32 5.63
N GLY A 390 10.71 11.38 5.14
CA GLY A 390 10.49 12.76 5.52
C GLY A 390 9.03 13.20 5.32
N ALA A 391 8.38 12.79 4.24
CA ALA A 391 6.96 13.10 4.01
C ALA A 391 6.05 12.51 5.10
N HIS A 392 6.35 11.28 5.58
CA HIS A 392 5.63 10.70 6.72
C HIS A 392 5.93 11.45 8.02
N LEU A 393 7.19 11.79 8.28
CA LEU A 393 7.61 12.50 9.49
C LEU A 393 7.05 13.92 9.52
N GLU A 394 7.01 14.63 8.39
CA GLU A 394 6.40 15.95 8.28
C GLU A 394 4.93 15.92 8.67
N ALA A 395 4.16 14.96 8.12
CA ALA A 395 2.77 14.80 8.50
C ALA A 395 2.60 14.52 10.00
N LEU A 396 3.47 13.68 10.61
CA LEU A 396 3.41 13.33 12.02
C LEU A 396 3.83 14.48 12.96
N ASN A 397 4.77 15.32 12.55
CA ASN A 397 5.38 16.35 13.41
C ASN A 397 4.77 17.74 13.25
N THR A 398 4.04 18.03 12.16
CA THR A 398 3.37 19.33 12.00
C THR A 398 2.37 19.54 13.14
N PRO A 399 2.52 20.62 13.95
CA PRO A 399 1.69 20.83 15.13
C PRO A 399 0.20 20.96 14.80
N TYR A 400 -0.65 20.59 15.74
CA TYR A 400 -2.07 20.89 15.72
C TYR A 400 -2.28 22.41 15.68
N GLY A 401 -3.11 22.88 14.73
CA GLY A 401 -3.46 24.32 14.60
C GLY A 401 -2.39 25.22 13.99
N SER A 402 -1.29 24.69 13.40
CA SER A 402 -0.30 25.53 12.72
C SER A 402 -0.80 25.99 11.35
N ASP A 403 -0.82 27.32 11.13
CA ASP A 403 -1.12 27.94 9.81
C ASP A 403 0.04 27.80 8.80
N GLU A 404 1.17 27.22 9.20
CA GLU A 404 2.39 27.16 8.37
C GLU A 404 2.18 26.44 7.03
N ARG A 405 1.24 25.49 6.96
CA ARG A 405 0.91 24.81 5.69
C ARG A 405 0.12 25.66 4.68
N LYS A 406 -0.57 26.71 5.09
CA LYS A 406 -1.21 27.64 4.14
C LYS A 406 -0.17 28.37 3.31
N LEU A 407 0.95 28.75 3.91
CA LEU A 407 2.05 29.47 3.25
C LEU A 407 2.79 28.61 2.23
N LEU A 408 2.96 27.29 2.47
CA LEU A 408 3.65 26.39 1.55
C LEU A 408 2.80 25.99 0.31
N ARG A 409 1.46 26.12 0.39
CA ARG A 409 0.56 25.84 -0.75
C ARG A 409 0.45 26.97 -1.75
N GLU A 410 0.83 28.19 -1.38
CA GLU A 410 0.83 29.36 -2.28
C GLU A 410 2.12 29.46 -3.12
N TRP A 411 3.12 28.58 -2.89
CA TRP A 411 4.44 28.60 -3.58
C TRP A 411 4.66 27.41 -4.54
N ASN A 412 3.68 26.49 -4.69
CA ASN A 412 3.66 25.39 -5.67
C ASN A 412 2.41 25.48 -6.57
#